data_0b6bb365533c3505d7e8d3f64474d090
#
_entry.id   0b6bb365533c3505d7e8d3f64474d090
#
_cell.length_a   1.000
_cell.length_b   1.000
_cell.length_c   1.000
_cell.angle_alpha   90.00
_cell.angle_beta   90.00
_cell.angle_gamma   90.00
#
_symmetry.space_group_name_H-M   'P 1'
#
loop_
_entity.id
_entity.type
_entity.pdbx_description
1 polymer ?
#
loop_
_entity_poly.entity_id
_entity_poly.type
_entity_poly.pdbx_seq_one_letter_code
_entity_poly.pdbx_strand_id
1 'polypeptide(L)'
;RFNCYVRPHYDGSAQTFPGLSFELFPYKELYPSQKDAIWMIKQNGGGICWHEVGTGKTMIMCVAAYEMKRLGLVQKPLIIGLKANVHEIADTFRKAYPTAKVLYPGKEDFTPANRKEVFSKIKNNNWDCIILTHDQFSKIPQSEETMYDIFSEELADVERSLEVLEQSTMRYRSGRMQKGLETRKQNLK
;
A
#
# COMPACT_ATOMS: atom_id res chain seq x y z
N ARG A 1 17.74 -22.10 2.26
CA ARG A 1 18.86 -21.22 2.66
C ARG A 1 18.81 -20.01 1.77
N PHE A 2 18.49 -18.85 2.33
CA PHE A 2 18.54 -17.60 1.60
C PHE A 2 19.97 -17.08 1.63
N ASN A 3 20.67 -17.30 0.55
CA ASN A 3 22.00 -16.77 0.36
C ASN A 3 21.95 -15.56 -0.57
N CYS A 4 21.00 -14.66 -0.37
CA CYS A 4 21.02 -13.41 -1.08
C CYS A 4 21.91 -12.43 -0.31
N TYR A 5 23.18 -12.42 -0.64
CA TYR A 5 24.19 -11.58 -0.01
C TYR A 5 24.41 -10.28 -0.75
N VAL A 6 23.84 -10.15 -1.93
CA VAL A 6 23.91 -8.90 -2.71
C VAL A 6 22.64 -8.14 -2.45
N ARG A 7 22.73 -7.09 -1.64
CA ARG A 7 21.63 -6.12 -1.53
C ARG A 7 21.56 -5.34 -2.85
N PRO A 8 20.44 -5.34 -3.55
CA PRO A 8 20.29 -4.49 -4.72
C PRO A 8 20.53 -3.04 -4.32
N HIS A 9 21.39 -2.36 -5.03
CA HIS A 9 21.62 -0.93 -4.89
C HIS A 9 20.73 -0.21 -5.90
N TYR A 10 19.87 0.68 -5.42
CA TYR A 10 19.01 1.49 -6.26
C TYR A 10 19.58 2.89 -6.31
N ASP A 11 20.12 3.27 -7.47
CA ASP A 11 20.60 4.63 -7.71
C ASP A 11 19.51 5.43 -8.44
N GLY A 12 18.88 6.31 -7.71
CA GLY A 12 17.84 7.21 -8.20
C GLY A 12 18.37 8.57 -8.67
N SER A 13 19.68 8.79 -8.71
CA SER A 13 20.28 10.09 -9.02
C SER A 13 19.85 10.67 -10.37
N ALA A 14 19.71 9.80 -11.38
CA ALA A 14 19.27 10.19 -12.73
C ALA A 14 17.74 10.38 -12.86
N GLN A 15 16.96 10.13 -11.81
CA GLN A 15 15.51 10.26 -11.85
C GLN A 15 15.09 11.72 -11.83
N THR A 16 14.18 12.06 -12.73
CA THR A 16 13.51 13.36 -12.80
C THR A 16 12.04 13.22 -12.41
N PHE A 17 11.48 14.27 -11.83
CA PHE A 17 10.12 14.26 -11.29
C PHE A 17 9.33 15.44 -11.88
N PRO A 18 8.86 15.33 -13.14
CA PRO A 18 8.13 16.39 -13.81
C PRO A 18 6.85 16.77 -13.06
N GLY A 19 6.61 18.07 -12.91
CA GLY A 19 5.44 18.58 -12.21
C GLY A 19 5.57 18.66 -10.69
N LEU A 20 6.67 18.16 -10.10
CA LEU A 20 6.93 18.31 -8.68
C LEU A 20 7.25 19.78 -8.35
N SER A 21 6.50 20.36 -7.41
CA SER A 21 6.79 21.68 -6.84
C SER A 21 7.88 21.55 -5.77
N PHE A 22 8.87 22.42 -5.84
CA PHE A 22 9.99 22.43 -4.89
C PHE A 22 9.80 23.41 -3.72
N GLU A 23 8.62 23.98 -3.56
CA GLU A 23 8.32 24.90 -2.44
C GLU A 23 8.50 24.26 -1.06
N LEU A 24 8.34 22.93 -0.98
CA LEU A 24 8.51 22.16 0.25
C LEU A 24 9.97 21.76 0.53
N PHE A 25 10.89 22.01 -0.39
CA PHE A 25 12.25 21.52 -0.28
C PHE A 25 13.25 22.66 -0.05
N PRO A 26 14.07 22.57 1.00
CA PRO A 26 15.07 23.61 1.29
C PRO A 26 16.15 23.72 0.19
N TYR A 27 16.41 22.65 -0.54
CA TYR A 27 17.44 22.58 -1.59
C TYR A 27 16.85 22.51 -3.02
N LYS A 28 15.57 22.76 -3.21
CA LYS A 28 14.88 22.69 -4.48
C LYS A 28 15.01 21.33 -5.21
N GLU A 29 15.26 20.27 -4.47
CA GLU A 29 15.29 18.89 -5.00
C GLU A 29 15.00 17.86 -3.90
N LEU A 30 14.73 16.64 -4.31
CA LEU A 30 14.62 15.49 -3.40
C LEU A 30 16.00 15.06 -2.90
N TYR A 31 16.07 14.60 -1.66
CA TYR A 31 17.29 14.00 -1.13
C TYR A 31 17.65 12.72 -1.89
N PRO A 32 18.95 12.37 -1.99
CA PRO A 32 19.38 11.13 -2.69
C PRO A 32 18.64 9.90 -2.19
N SER A 33 18.51 9.71 -0.89
CA SER A 33 17.80 8.57 -0.29
C SER A 33 16.31 8.51 -0.66
N GLN A 34 15.67 9.66 -0.91
CA GLN A 34 14.29 9.70 -1.39
C GLN A 34 14.19 9.29 -2.85
N LYS A 35 15.13 9.76 -3.69
CA LYS A 35 15.21 9.37 -5.12
C LYS A 35 15.43 7.87 -5.26
N ASP A 36 16.35 7.29 -4.46
CA ASP A 36 16.64 5.87 -4.43
C ASP A 36 15.43 5.03 -4.04
N ALA A 37 14.71 5.46 -2.98
CA ALA A 37 13.50 4.78 -2.53
C ALA A 37 12.38 4.84 -3.59
N ILE A 38 12.16 5.98 -4.23
CA ILE A 38 11.18 6.11 -5.31
C ILE A 38 11.57 5.23 -6.49
N TRP A 39 12.86 5.20 -6.85
CA TRP A 39 13.37 4.36 -7.92
C TRP A 39 13.16 2.88 -7.63
N MET A 40 13.47 2.44 -6.41
CA MET A 40 13.21 1.08 -5.93
C MET A 40 11.73 0.70 -6.10
N ILE A 41 10.81 1.56 -5.67
CA ILE A 41 9.37 1.31 -5.78
C ILE A 41 8.94 1.20 -7.25
N LYS A 42 9.44 2.07 -8.11
CA LYS A 42 9.14 2.05 -9.55
C LYS A 42 9.62 0.79 -10.24
N GLN A 43 10.80 0.28 -9.88
CA GLN A 43 11.38 -0.93 -10.48
C GLN A 43 10.72 -2.20 -10.00
N ASN A 44 10.41 -2.29 -8.72
CA ASN A 44 9.90 -3.53 -8.12
C ASN A 44 8.38 -3.59 -8.06
N GLY A 45 7.68 -2.50 -8.38
CA GLY A 45 6.23 -2.39 -8.17
C GLY A 45 5.82 -2.31 -6.70
N GLY A 46 6.78 -2.21 -5.77
CA GLY A 46 6.55 -2.13 -4.35
C GLY A 46 7.84 -2.21 -3.54
N GLY A 47 7.71 -2.13 -2.21
CA GLY A 47 8.85 -2.23 -1.29
C GLY A 47 8.53 -1.70 0.10
N ILE A 48 9.43 -1.94 1.04
CA ILE A 48 9.36 -1.41 2.40
C ILE A 48 10.41 -0.30 2.52
N CYS A 49 9.94 0.91 2.83
CA CYS A 49 10.79 2.06 3.07
C CYS A 49 11.12 2.16 4.57
N TRP A 50 12.23 1.55 4.98
CA TRP A 50 12.71 1.57 6.37
C TRP A 50 13.63 2.76 6.61
N HIS A 51 13.08 3.95 6.50
CA HIS A 51 13.81 5.19 6.80
C HIS A 51 13.49 5.68 8.21
N GLU A 52 14.40 6.41 8.82
CA GLU A 52 14.19 7.05 10.13
C GLU A 52 13.07 8.10 10.10
N VAL A 53 12.61 8.51 11.28
CA VAL A 53 11.64 9.58 11.40
C VAL A 53 12.25 10.89 10.90
N GLY A 54 11.45 11.70 10.20
CA GLY A 54 11.91 12.99 9.67
C GLY A 54 12.61 12.94 8.29
N THR A 55 12.83 11.77 7.70
CA THR A 55 13.47 11.64 6.38
C THR A 55 12.55 11.92 5.19
N GLY A 56 11.31 12.36 5.44
CA GLY A 56 10.36 12.72 4.40
C GLY A 56 9.68 11.52 3.74
N LYS A 57 9.40 10.44 4.47
CA LYS A 57 8.66 9.27 3.94
C LYS A 57 7.32 9.63 3.30
N THR A 58 6.61 10.60 3.82
CA THR A 58 5.37 11.12 3.24
C THR A 58 5.60 11.63 1.82
N MET A 59 6.70 12.34 1.59
CA MET A 59 7.07 12.82 0.27
C MET A 59 7.40 11.67 -0.67
N ILE A 60 8.14 10.66 -0.21
CA ILE A 60 8.43 9.45 -1.00
C ILE A 60 7.13 8.79 -1.47
N MET A 61 6.14 8.61 -0.57
CA MET A 61 4.83 8.05 -0.91
C MET A 61 4.10 8.88 -1.97
N CYS A 62 4.04 10.20 -1.77
CA CYS A 62 3.34 11.12 -2.68
C CYS A 62 3.97 11.11 -4.08
N VAL A 63 5.30 11.21 -4.13
CA VAL A 63 6.04 11.24 -5.40
C VAL A 63 5.97 9.88 -6.10
N ALA A 64 6.16 8.78 -5.38
CA ALA A 64 6.05 7.45 -5.97
C ALA A 64 4.65 7.20 -6.56
N ALA A 65 3.58 7.53 -5.82
CA ALA A 65 2.21 7.38 -6.30
C ALA A 65 1.96 8.18 -7.59
N TYR A 66 2.37 9.44 -7.61
CA TYR A 66 2.20 10.29 -8.80
C TYR A 66 3.02 9.79 -9.99
N GLU A 67 4.30 9.45 -9.78
CA GLU A 67 5.19 8.96 -10.83
C GLU A 67 4.72 7.64 -11.44
N MET A 68 4.27 6.69 -10.61
CA MET A 68 3.73 5.43 -11.11
C MET A 68 2.49 5.65 -11.98
N LYS A 69 1.63 6.60 -11.62
CA LYS A 69 0.49 7.02 -12.43
C LYS A 69 0.93 7.68 -13.73
N ARG A 70 1.85 8.66 -13.65
CA ARG A 70 2.36 9.39 -14.81
C ARG A 70 3.03 8.47 -15.84
N LEU A 71 3.73 7.45 -15.37
CA LEU A 71 4.40 6.44 -16.21
C LEU A 71 3.45 5.35 -16.72
N GLY A 72 2.18 5.36 -16.32
CA GLY A 72 1.22 4.34 -16.72
C GLY A 72 1.41 2.97 -16.03
N LEU A 73 2.25 2.90 -15.00
CA LEU A 73 2.47 1.67 -14.24
C LEU A 73 1.25 1.30 -13.39
N VAL A 74 0.48 2.30 -12.96
CA VAL A 74 -0.78 2.12 -12.24
C VAL A 74 -1.83 3.09 -12.77
N GLN A 75 -3.10 2.70 -12.68
CA GLN A 75 -4.20 3.55 -13.15
C GLN A 75 -4.75 4.46 -12.04
N LYS A 76 -4.87 3.94 -10.83
CA LYS A 76 -5.48 4.63 -9.67
C LYS A 76 -4.64 4.39 -8.42
N PRO A 77 -3.56 5.16 -8.24
CA PRO A 77 -2.76 5.03 -7.02
C PRO A 77 -3.58 5.41 -5.79
N LEU A 78 -3.45 4.60 -4.74
CA LEU A 78 -4.16 4.74 -3.49
C LEU A 78 -3.15 4.85 -2.34
N ILE A 79 -3.25 5.92 -1.57
CA ILE A 79 -2.50 6.09 -0.32
C ILE A 79 -3.44 5.85 0.85
N ILE A 80 -3.07 4.94 1.72
CA ILE A 80 -3.82 4.63 2.94
C ILE A 80 -3.00 5.12 4.13
N GLY A 81 -3.60 6.00 4.93
CA GLY A 81 -2.96 6.59 6.10
C GLY A 81 -3.76 6.39 7.38
N LEU A 82 -3.10 6.62 8.51
CA LEU A 82 -3.78 6.71 9.80
C LEU A 82 -4.65 7.99 9.84
N LYS A 83 -5.75 7.95 10.56
CA LYS A 83 -6.66 9.09 10.72
C LYS A 83 -5.94 10.34 11.23
N ALA A 84 -4.90 10.16 12.05
CA ALA A 84 -4.14 11.27 12.64
C ALA A 84 -3.29 12.03 11.61
N ASN A 85 -2.77 11.35 10.58
CA ASN A 85 -1.80 11.94 9.65
C ASN A 85 -2.27 11.99 8.19
N VAL A 86 -3.42 11.39 7.86
CA VAL A 86 -3.92 11.37 6.48
C VAL A 86 -4.18 12.75 5.89
N HIS A 87 -4.58 13.71 6.73
CA HIS A 87 -4.78 15.09 6.31
C HIS A 87 -3.47 15.76 5.89
N GLU A 88 -2.41 15.56 6.68
CA GLU A 88 -1.07 16.05 6.37
C GLU A 88 -0.53 15.42 5.06
N ILE A 89 -0.80 14.14 4.83
CA ILE A 89 -0.45 13.46 3.58
C ILE A 89 -1.14 14.12 2.40
N ALA A 90 -2.44 14.41 2.51
CA ALA A 90 -3.22 15.06 1.45
C ALA A 90 -2.71 16.49 1.15
N ASP A 91 -2.38 17.25 2.17
CA ASP A 91 -1.82 18.59 2.02
C ASP A 91 -0.42 18.57 1.41
N THR A 92 0.42 17.63 1.84
CA THR A 92 1.74 17.41 1.25
C THR A 92 1.63 17.06 -0.22
N PHE A 93 0.69 16.17 -0.59
CA PHE A 93 0.48 15.79 -1.99
C PHE A 93 0.06 16.99 -2.84
N ARG A 94 -0.90 17.79 -2.38
CA ARG A 94 -1.38 18.98 -3.09
C ARG A 94 -0.29 20.05 -3.27
N LYS A 95 0.56 20.24 -2.25
CA LYS A 95 1.71 21.15 -2.34
C LYS A 95 2.79 20.63 -3.27
N ALA A 96 3.05 19.30 -3.24
CA ALA A 96 4.01 18.67 -4.12
C ALA A 96 3.57 18.71 -5.60
N TYR A 97 2.28 18.48 -5.86
CA TYR A 97 1.69 18.45 -7.21
C TYR A 97 0.43 19.31 -7.26
N PRO A 98 0.55 20.65 -7.41
CA PRO A 98 -0.60 21.55 -7.36
C PRO A 98 -1.63 21.33 -8.47
N THR A 99 -1.22 20.75 -9.59
CA THR A 99 -2.10 20.47 -10.75
C THR A 99 -2.75 19.08 -10.68
N ALA A 100 -2.35 18.26 -9.72
CA ALA A 100 -2.85 16.88 -9.60
C ALA A 100 -4.30 16.83 -9.10
N LYS A 101 -5.07 15.93 -9.68
CA LYS A 101 -6.44 15.63 -9.25
C LYS A 101 -6.40 14.63 -8.12
N VAL A 102 -6.53 15.10 -6.88
CA VAL A 102 -6.49 14.29 -5.68
C VAL A 102 -7.88 14.13 -5.09
N LEU A 103 -8.33 12.90 -4.89
CA LEU A 103 -9.52 12.59 -4.13
C LEU A 103 -9.14 12.32 -2.67
N TYR A 104 -9.58 13.19 -1.79
CA TYR A 104 -9.47 13.01 -0.34
C TYR A 104 -10.85 13.26 0.28
N PRO A 105 -11.68 12.19 0.45
CA PRO A 105 -13.01 12.34 1.00
C PRO A 105 -12.95 12.63 2.50
N GLY A 106 -13.79 13.54 2.95
CA GLY A 106 -13.98 13.85 4.37
C GLY A 106 -14.69 12.72 5.13
N LYS A 107 -14.83 12.92 6.43
CA LYS A 107 -15.56 11.99 7.30
C LYS A 107 -17.04 11.91 6.93
N GLU A 108 -17.64 13.03 6.58
CA GLU A 108 -19.05 13.17 6.21
C GLU A 108 -19.38 12.42 4.90
N ASP A 109 -18.41 12.34 3.98
CA ASP A 109 -18.57 11.67 2.69
C ASP A 109 -18.68 10.13 2.83
N PHE A 110 -18.15 9.57 3.91
CA PHE A 110 -18.16 8.12 4.17
C PHE A 110 -19.32 7.63 5.06
N THR A 111 -20.33 8.44 5.24
CA THR A 111 -21.59 7.99 5.87
C THR A 111 -22.28 6.92 5.00
N PRO A 112 -23.10 6.03 5.57
CA PRO A 112 -23.81 5.00 4.79
C PRO A 112 -24.60 5.54 3.60
N ALA A 113 -25.14 6.78 3.71
CA ALA A 113 -25.90 7.44 2.66
C ALA A 113 -25.00 7.92 1.50
N ASN A 114 -23.85 8.54 1.81
CA ASN A 114 -23.02 9.22 0.84
C ASN A 114 -21.90 8.31 0.25
N ARG A 115 -21.55 7.26 0.94
CA ARG A 115 -20.43 6.36 0.60
C ARG A 115 -20.54 5.78 -0.82
N LYS A 116 -21.77 5.51 -1.30
CA LYS A 116 -21.99 5.03 -2.68
C LYS A 116 -21.55 6.04 -3.73
N GLU A 117 -21.75 7.33 -3.45
CA GLU A 117 -21.30 8.41 -4.34
C GLU A 117 -19.77 8.49 -4.38
N VAL A 118 -19.10 8.35 -3.21
CA VAL A 118 -17.63 8.31 -3.16
C VAL A 118 -17.09 7.14 -3.97
N PHE A 119 -17.67 5.94 -3.85
CA PHE A 119 -17.25 4.79 -4.63
C PHE A 119 -17.46 4.99 -6.13
N SER A 120 -18.57 5.62 -6.51
CA SER A 120 -18.82 6.02 -7.90
C SER A 120 -17.77 7.03 -8.40
N LYS A 121 -17.40 8.01 -7.59
CA LYS A 121 -16.33 8.98 -7.91
C LYS A 121 -14.98 8.29 -8.07
N ILE A 122 -14.65 7.33 -7.19
CA ILE A 122 -13.42 6.53 -7.28
C ILE A 122 -13.41 5.72 -8.58
N LYS A 123 -14.53 5.07 -8.91
CA LYS A 123 -14.64 4.19 -10.08
C LYS A 123 -14.57 4.95 -11.40
N ASN A 124 -15.35 6.02 -11.53
CA ASN A 124 -15.64 6.64 -12.82
C ASN A 124 -14.72 7.80 -13.19
N ASN A 125 -13.97 8.36 -12.25
CA ASN A 125 -13.09 9.49 -12.53
C ASN A 125 -11.61 9.06 -12.61
N ASN A 126 -10.85 9.83 -13.38
CA ASN A 126 -9.41 9.65 -13.50
C ASN A 126 -8.69 10.51 -12.45
N TRP A 127 -8.45 9.93 -11.27
CA TRP A 127 -7.71 10.56 -10.19
C TRP A 127 -6.22 10.31 -10.33
N ASP A 128 -5.40 11.31 -10.04
CA ASP A 128 -3.94 11.16 -9.97
C ASP A 128 -3.50 10.50 -8.67
N CYS A 129 -4.28 10.68 -7.61
CA CYS A 129 -4.15 9.93 -6.37
C CYS A 129 -5.47 9.92 -5.59
N ILE A 130 -5.71 8.84 -4.87
CA ILE A 130 -6.82 8.70 -3.93
C ILE A 130 -6.20 8.52 -2.55
N ILE A 131 -6.64 9.29 -1.55
CA ILE A 131 -6.09 9.25 -0.20
C ILE A 131 -7.21 8.89 0.76
N LEU A 132 -7.08 7.78 1.47
CA LEU A 132 -8.08 7.26 2.39
C LEU A 132 -7.48 6.93 3.75
N THR A 133 -8.32 6.91 4.78
CA THR A 133 -7.97 6.28 6.05
C THR A 133 -8.14 4.77 5.97
N HIS A 134 -7.51 4.02 6.89
CA HIS A 134 -7.72 2.57 7.01
C HIS A 134 -9.21 2.22 7.19
N ASP A 135 -9.94 2.99 8.01
CA ASP A 135 -11.38 2.79 8.24
C ASP A 135 -12.22 3.04 6.98
N GLN A 136 -11.83 4.00 6.15
CA GLN A 136 -12.51 4.27 4.88
C GLN A 136 -12.22 3.18 3.85
N PHE A 137 -10.96 2.76 3.79
CA PHE A 137 -10.54 1.68 2.90
C PHE A 137 -11.24 0.36 3.22
N SER A 138 -11.35 -0.02 4.49
CA SER A 138 -12.04 -1.25 4.91
C SER A 138 -13.54 -1.31 4.54
N LYS A 139 -14.14 -0.16 4.21
CA LYS A 139 -15.54 -0.06 3.78
C LYS A 139 -15.74 -0.16 2.27
N ILE A 140 -14.66 -0.26 1.50
CA ILE A 140 -14.73 -0.49 0.05
C ILE A 140 -15.16 -1.94 -0.15
N PRO A 141 -16.30 -2.18 -0.82
CA PRO A 141 -16.75 -3.54 -1.07
C PRO A 141 -15.76 -4.23 -2.02
N GLN A 142 -15.34 -5.42 -1.65
CA GLN A 142 -14.58 -6.30 -2.52
C GLN A 142 -15.56 -7.09 -3.41
N SER A 143 -15.10 -7.50 -4.60
CA SER A 143 -15.89 -8.40 -5.43
C SER A 143 -15.96 -9.78 -4.77
N GLU A 144 -17.07 -10.50 -4.97
CA GLU A 144 -17.25 -11.87 -4.47
C GLU A 144 -16.13 -12.79 -5.00
N GLU A 145 -15.74 -12.61 -6.25
CA GLU A 145 -14.64 -13.33 -6.89
C GLU A 145 -13.30 -13.11 -6.17
N THR A 146 -12.94 -11.84 -5.88
CA THR A 146 -11.73 -11.52 -5.13
C THR A 146 -11.75 -12.10 -3.70
N MET A 147 -12.91 -12.07 -3.05
CA MET A 147 -13.08 -12.67 -1.73
C MET A 147 -12.88 -14.18 -1.79
N TYR A 148 -13.46 -14.83 -2.80
CA TYR A 148 -13.31 -16.27 -2.99
C TYR A 148 -11.86 -16.67 -3.23
N ASP A 149 -11.14 -15.93 -4.07
CA ASP A 149 -9.72 -16.19 -4.37
C ASP A 149 -8.85 -16.06 -3.12
N ILE A 150 -9.05 -15.00 -2.32
CA ILE A 150 -8.32 -14.80 -1.07
C ILE A 150 -8.58 -15.94 -0.08
N PHE A 151 -9.85 -16.31 0.10
CA PHE A 151 -10.19 -17.39 1.03
C PHE A 151 -9.69 -18.75 0.56
N SER A 152 -9.71 -19.03 -0.75
CA SER A 152 -9.20 -20.29 -1.30
C SER A 152 -7.68 -20.40 -1.13
N GLU A 153 -6.93 -19.31 -1.33
CA GLU A 153 -5.49 -19.27 -1.11
C GLU A 153 -5.15 -19.47 0.38
N GLU A 154 -5.84 -18.76 1.26
CA GLU A 154 -5.64 -18.88 2.70
C GLU A 154 -5.99 -20.29 3.23
N LEU A 155 -7.04 -20.89 2.68
CA LEU A 155 -7.43 -22.27 3.00
C LEU A 155 -6.33 -23.26 2.58
N ALA A 156 -5.81 -23.11 1.35
CA ALA A 156 -4.72 -23.96 0.84
C ALA A 156 -3.44 -23.84 1.69
N ASP A 157 -3.12 -22.64 2.19
CA ASP A 157 -1.97 -22.44 3.08
C ASP A 157 -2.17 -23.09 4.45
N VAL A 158 -3.37 -23.04 5.00
CA VAL A 158 -3.71 -23.72 6.27
C VAL A 158 -3.66 -25.23 6.09
N GLU A 159 -4.17 -25.76 4.99
CA GLU A 159 -4.13 -27.20 4.69
C GLU A 159 -2.70 -27.69 4.53
N ARG A 160 -1.87 -26.97 3.80
CA ARG A 160 -0.44 -27.27 3.64
C ARG A 160 0.30 -27.26 4.98
N SER A 161 -0.05 -26.30 5.85
CA SER A 161 0.53 -26.23 7.21
C SER A 161 0.12 -27.41 8.10
N LEU A 162 -1.11 -27.89 7.97
CA LEU A 162 -1.60 -29.07 8.67
C LEU A 162 -0.88 -30.34 8.19
N GLU A 163 -0.70 -30.51 6.88
CA GLU A 163 0.03 -31.66 6.31
C GLU A 163 1.49 -31.72 6.82
N VAL A 164 2.18 -30.56 6.86
CA VAL A 164 3.54 -30.47 7.40
C VAL A 164 3.60 -30.85 8.88
N LEU A 165 2.60 -30.45 9.67
CA LEU A 165 2.53 -30.80 11.08
C LEU A 165 2.23 -32.29 11.31
N GLU A 166 1.39 -32.89 10.47
CA GLU A 166 1.09 -34.33 10.52
C GLU A 166 2.32 -35.19 10.17
N GLN A 167 3.14 -34.72 9.22
CA GLN A 167 4.39 -35.37 8.83
C GLN A 167 5.53 -35.16 9.82
N SER A 168 5.44 -34.14 10.67
CA SER A 168 6.49 -33.85 11.64
C SER A 168 6.40 -34.77 12.85
N THR A 169 7.49 -35.53 13.17
CA THR A 169 7.59 -36.53 14.25
C THR A 169 7.57 -35.93 15.67
N MET A 170 7.40 -34.63 15.82
CA MET A 170 7.34 -33.96 17.14
C MET A 170 5.92 -33.92 17.71
N ARG A 171 5.43 -35.07 18.15
CA ARG A 171 4.08 -35.29 18.69
C ARG A 171 3.70 -34.46 19.92
N TYR A 172 4.61 -33.88 20.65
CA TYR A 172 4.28 -33.28 21.96
C TYR A 172 4.02 -31.76 21.95
N ARG A 173 4.50 -31.04 20.95
CA ARG A 173 4.24 -29.58 20.77
C ARG A 173 3.15 -29.27 19.75
N SER A 174 2.77 -30.24 18.95
CA SER A 174 1.88 -30.03 17.78
C SER A 174 0.39 -29.90 18.15
N GLY A 175 -0.09 -30.49 19.21
CA GLY A 175 -1.54 -30.55 19.48
C GLY A 175 -2.24 -29.21 19.71
N ARG A 176 -1.54 -28.21 20.25
CA ARG A 176 -2.11 -26.85 20.43
C ARG A 176 -2.10 -26.06 19.14
N MET A 177 -1.07 -26.24 18.35
CA MET A 177 -0.90 -25.59 17.05
C MET A 177 -1.84 -26.19 16.02
N GLN A 178 -1.99 -27.51 16.03
CA GLN A 178 -2.93 -28.25 15.18
C GLN A 178 -4.38 -27.83 15.45
N LYS A 179 -4.82 -27.78 16.71
CA LYS A 179 -6.15 -27.29 17.07
C LYS A 179 -6.40 -25.85 16.60
N GLY A 180 -5.40 -24.97 16.70
CA GLY A 180 -5.49 -23.61 16.21
C GLY A 180 -5.71 -23.52 14.68
N LEU A 181 -4.98 -24.34 13.93
CA LEU A 181 -5.11 -24.41 12.46
C LEU A 181 -6.43 -25.07 12.03
N GLU A 182 -6.89 -26.11 12.73
CA GLU A 182 -8.19 -26.73 12.48
C GLU A 182 -9.34 -25.76 12.70
N THR A 183 -9.28 -24.98 13.80
CA THR A 183 -10.27 -23.92 14.05
C THR A 183 -10.25 -22.86 12.96
N ARG A 184 -9.06 -22.44 12.51
CA ARG A 184 -8.92 -21.47 11.42
C ARG A 184 -9.48 -22.03 10.10
N LYS A 185 -9.20 -23.30 9.80
CA LYS A 185 -9.76 -24.00 8.63
C LYS A 185 -11.29 -24.05 8.66
N GLN A 186 -11.89 -24.29 9.83
CA GLN A 186 -13.35 -24.28 9.98
C GLN A 186 -13.97 -22.89 9.77
N ASN A 187 -13.27 -21.84 10.18
CA ASN A 187 -13.74 -20.47 10.01
C ASN A 187 -13.61 -19.93 8.57
N LEU A 188 -12.80 -20.58 7.72
CA LEU A 188 -12.61 -20.22 6.31
C LEU A 188 -13.55 -20.97 5.35
N LYS A 189 -14.22 -22.02 5.84
CA LYS A 189 -15.25 -22.76 5.11
C LYS A 189 -16.63 -22.15 5.32
#